data_b3779078379d3589111066460cfa338c
#
_entry.id   b3779078379d3589111066460cfa338c
#
_cell.length_a   1.000
_cell.length_b   1.000
_cell.length_c   1.000
_cell.angle_alpha   90.00
_cell.angle_beta   90.00
_cell.angle_gamma   90.00
#
_symmetry.space_group_name_H-M   'P 1'
#
loop_
_entity.id
_entity.type
_entity.pdbx_description
1 polymer ?
#
loop_
_entity_poly.entity_id
_entity_poly.type
_entity_poly.pdbx_seq_one_letter_code
_entity_poly.pdbx_strand_id
1 'polypeptide(L)'
;MGDDFWQYRPAQFGDSRRMIDHRRSAHGDQQFVREREWQIAQSVMLWVDQGASMRFASDPKTLGTKADRARLLGLAIAVLLVRGGERVGLTGTSLPPRRGNAQIMRLAQALVVDADADYAPPEHRAMLPHARAVFISDFLGDMAEVRLALTKAADRGVRGVVYQVLDPAEEQFPFRGRTIFESVGGSLRHETLKASDLRDRYLARLAERRDELEQLCRATGWQFGLHHTGDSAQSALLWLYRALDGGTA
;
A
#
# COMPACT_ATOMS: atom_id res chain seq x y z
N MET A 1 -17.54 -15.71 -11.76
CA MET A 1 -17.04 -17.06 -12.05
C MET A 1 -15.54 -16.95 -11.90
N GLY A 2 -14.95 -17.53 -10.84
CA GLY A 2 -13.49 -17.59 -10.71
C GLY A 2 -13.00 -18.68 -11.65
N ASP A 3 -11.94 -18.37 -12.40
CA ASP A 3 -11.26 -19.39 -13.19
C ASP A 3 -10.63 -20.39 -12.22
N ASP A 4 -11.20 -21.60 -12.21
CA ASP A 4 -10.65 -22.73 -11.47
C ASP A 4 -9.30 -23.10 -12.09
N PHE A 5 -8.21 -22.72 -11.45
CA PHE A 5 -6.90 -23.15 -11.88
C PHE A 5 -6.73 -24.62 -11.48
N TRP A 6 -6.54 -25.49 -12.48
CA TRP A 6 -6.35 -26.90 -12.28
C TRP A 6 -4.88 -27.25 -12.47
N GLN A 7 -4.23 -27.76 -11.44
CA GLN A 7 -2.94 -28.42 -11.60
C GLN A 7 -3.13 -29.91 -11.92
N TYR A 8 -2.29 -30.39 -12.80
CA TYR A 8 -2.23 -31.83 -13.12
C TYR A 8 -0.99 -32.41 -12.47
N ARG A 9 -1.17 -33.36 -11.56
CA ARG A 9 -0.07 -34.16 -11.03
C ARG A 9 -0.18 -35.63 -11.47
N PRO A 10 0.92 -36.36 -11.51
CA PRO A 10 0.87 -37.81 -11.68
C PRO A 10 -0.02 -38.46 -10.61
N ALA A 11 -0.82 -39.43 -11.02
CA ALA A 11 -1.65 -40.20 -10.09
C ALA A 11 -0.77 -40.97 -9.11
N GLN A 12 -1.15 -40.97 -7.83
CA GLN A 12 -0.49 -41.69 -6.76
C GLN A 12 -1.40 -42.80 -6.20
N PHE A 13 -0.81 -43.76 -5.50
CA PHE A 13 -1.57 -44.81 -4.84
C PHE A 13 -2.52 -44.22 -3.79
N GLY A 14 -3.81 -44.43 -3.96
CA GLY A 14 -4.88 -43.85 -3.12
C GLY A 14 -5.76 -42.83 -3.83
N ASP A 15 -5.37 -42.36 -5.00
CA ASP A 15 -6.21 -41.46 -5.78
C ASP A 15 -7.45 -42.16 -6.32
N SER A 16 -8.61 -41.54 -6.22
CA SER A 16 -9.87 -42.11 -6.73
C SER A 16 -9.88 -42.04 -8.27
N ARG A 17 -10.39 -43.10 -8.92
CA ARG A 17 -10.54 -43.15 -10.39
C ARG A 17 -11.36 -41.96 -10.98
N ARG A 18 -12.23 -41.35 -10.18
CA ARG A 18 -13.03 -40.19 -10.59
C ARG A 18 -12.22 -38.89 -10.73
N MET A 19 -11.02 -38.85 -10.12
CA MET A 19 -10.11 -37.69 -10.18
C MET A 19 -9.16 -37.75 -11.37
N ILE A 20 -9.08 -38.89 -12.08
CA ILE A 20 -8.20 -39.07 -13.23
C ILE A 20 -8.73 -38.31 -14.43
N ASP A 21 -7.93 -37.42 -15.00
CA ASP A 21 -8.20 -36.79 -16.28
C ASP A 21 -7.84 -37.74 -17.42
N HIS A 22 -8.83 -38.46 -17.91
CA HIS A 22 -8.66 -39.47 -18.98
C HIS A 22 -8.17 -38.84 -20.30
N ARG A 23 -8.51 -37.58 -20.59
CA ARG A 23 -8.12 -36.90 -21.81
C ARG A 23 -6.61 -36.61 -21.83
N ARG A 24 -6.07 -36.15 -20.70
CA ARG A 24 -4.63 -35.89 -20.57
C ARG A 24 -3.82 -37.16 -20.41
N SER A 25 -4.37 -38.14 -19.74
CA SER A 25 -3.74 -39.47 -19.55
C SER A 25 -3.71 -40.30 -20.84
N ALA A 26 -4.53 -40.00 -21.84
CA ALA A 26 -4.56 -40.71 -23.13
C ALA A 26 -3.35 -40.45 -24.04
N HIS A 27 -2.46 -39.52 -23.70
CA HIS A 27 -1.28 -39.18 -24.51
C HIS A 27 0.00 -39.87 -24.03
N GLY A 28 -0.07 -40.80 -23.07
CA GLY A 28 1.09 -41.52 -22.53
C GLY A 28 0.70 -42.59 -21.50
N ASP A 29 1.68 -43.32 -20.99
CA ASP A 29 1.45 -44.40 -20.00
C ASP A 29 1.24 -43.89 -18.55
N GLN A 30 1.29 -42.57 -18.35
CA GLN A 30 1.17 -41.94 -17.05
C GLN A 30 -0.23 -41.34 -16.83
N GLN A 31 -0.87 -41.76 -15.76
CA GLN A 31 -2.17 -41.22 -15.38
C GLN A 31 -2.00 -39.88 -14.64
N PHE A 32 -2.81 -38.88 -14.99
CA PHE A 32 -2.81 -37.56 -14.35
C PHE A 32 -4.10 -37.35 -13.60
N VAL A 33 -3.97 -36.85 -12.37
CA VAL A 33 -5.07 -36.45 -11.52
C VAL A 33 -5.25 -34.93 -11.62
N ARG A 34 -6.48 -34.52 -11.69
CA ARG A 34 -6.87 -33.11 -11.68
C ARG A 34 -6.99 -32.65 -10.24
N GLU A 35 -6.05 -31.84 -9.78
CA GLU A 35 -6.05 -31.29 -8.44
C GLU A 35 -6.55 -29.85 -8.48
N ARG A 36 -7.52 -29.53 -7.64
CA ARG A 36 -8.05 -28.18 -7.51
C ARG A 36 -7.17 -27.44 -6.53
N GLU A 37 -6.36 -26.52 -7.01
CA GLU A 37 -5.63 -25.63 -6.14
C GLU A 37 -6.64 -24.65 -5.51
N TRP A 38 -6.90 -24.82 -4.24
CA TRP A 38 -7.69 -23.89 -3.46
C TRP A 38 -6.83 -22.65 -3.20
N GLN A 39 -6.79 -21.72 -4.12
CA GLN A 39 -6.30 -20.39 -3.80
C GLN A 39 -7.26 -19.76 -2.82
N ILE A 40 -6.91 -19.81 -1.54
CA ILE A 40 -7.63 -19.08 -0.49
C ILE A 40 -7.40 -17.60 -0.74
N ALA A 41 -8.40 -16.94 -1.31
CA ALA A 41 -8.34 -15.52 -1.56
C ALA A 41 -7.99 -14.74 -0.30
N GLN A 42 -6.88 -14.05 -0.35
CA GLN A 42 -6.45 -13.18 0.73
C GLN A 42 -7.34 -11.94 0.81
N SER A 43 -7.44 -11.39 2.00
CA SER A 43 -8.06 -10.09 2.19
C SER A 43 -6.97 -9.04 2.33
N VAL A 44 -7.03 -8.00 1.52
CA VAL A 44 -6.07 -6.89 1.53
C VAL A 44 -6.81 -5.63 1.93
N MET A 45 -6.29 -4.95 2.96
CA MET A 45 -6.83 -3.69 3.46
C MET A 45 -5.91 -2.55 3.03
N LEU A 46 -6.48 -1.54 2.41
CA LEU A 46 -5.76 -0.34 2.01
C LEU A 46 -6.08 0.79 2.99
N TRP A 47 -5.07 1.54 3.36
CA TRP A 47 -5.18 2.87 3.93
C TRP A 47 -4.39 3.81 3.04
N VAL A 48 -5.07 4.83 2.52
CA VAL A 48 -4.47 5.90 1.72
C VAL A 48 -4.76 7.19 2.46
N ASP A 49 -3.71 7.88 2.84
CA ASP A 49 -3.81 9.13 3.60
C ASP A 49 -4.53 10.20 2.78
N GLN A 50 -5.55 10.79 3.38
CA GLN A 50 -6.38 11.84 2.81
C GLN A 50 -6.15 13.20 3.51
N GLY A 51 -5.16 13.28 4.39
CA GLY A 51 -4.81 14.50 5.11
C GLY A 51 -4.37 15.63 4.20
N ALA A 52 -4.48 16.85 4.69
CA ALA A 52 -4.15 18.04 3.93
C ALA A 52 -2.67 18.10 3.51
N SER A 53 -1.74 17.51 4.32
CA SER A 53 -0.31 17.42 3.98
C SER A 53 -0.07 16.71 2.64
N MET A 54 -0.94 15.77 2.29
CA MET A 54 -0.84 15.02 1.04
C MET A 54 -1.19 15.86 -0.20
N ARG A 55 -1.82 17.04 -0.05
CA ARG A 55 -2.13 17.95 -1.17
C ARG A 55 -0.92 18.79 -1.62
N PHE A 56 0.22 18.64 -0.94
CA PHE A 56 1.44 19.33 -1.33
C PHE A 56 1.97 18.85 -2.68
N ALA A 57 2.39 19.81 -3.51
CA ALA A 57 3.18 19.60 -4.72
C ALA A 57 4.11 20.80 -4.91
N SER A 58 5.41 20.55 -5.11
CA SER A 58 6.37 21.62 -5.40
C SER A 58 6.22 22.19 -6.81
N ASP A 59 5.79 21.39 -7.75
CA ASP A 59 5.40 21.78 -9.10
C ASP A 59 4.08 21.13 -9.52
N PRO A 60 2.93 21.75 -9.21
CA PRO A 60 1.62 21.19 -9.51
C PRO A 60 1.34 20.93 -11.00
N LYS A 61 2.12 21.58 -11.89
CA LYS A 61 1.93 21.43 -13.34
C LYS A 61 2.56 20.14 -13.89
N THR A 62 3.64 19.69 -13.28
CA THR A 62 4.42 18.56 -13.80
C THR A 62 4.35 17.31 -12.92
N LEU A 63 4.26 17.47 -11.59
CA LEU A 63 4.36 16.36 -10.65
C LEU A 63 3.00 15.83 -10.16
N GLY A 64 1.99 16.69 -10.11
CA GLY A 64 0.76 16.41 -9.36
C GLY A 64 1.02 16.40 -7.85
N THR A 65 -0.02 16.21 -7.04
CA THR A 65 0.10 16.16 -5.58
C THR A 65 0.52 14.78 -5.07
N LYS A 66 1.04 14.71 -3.84
CA LYS A 66 1.26 13.43 -3.13
C LYS A 66 -0.06 12.65 -3.01
N ALA A 67 -1.19 13.36 -2.77
CA ALA A 67 -2.52 12.75 -2.72
C ALA A 67 -2.91 12.08 -4.03
N ASP A 68 -2.72 12.75 -5.18
CA ASP A 68 -3.02 12.18 -6.49
C ASP A 68 -2.19 10.92 -6.74
N ARG A 69 -0.90 10.97 -6.39
CA ARG A 69 0.00 9.83 -6.53
C ARG A 69 -0.40 8.66 -5.60
N ALA A 70 -0.72 8.94 -4.34
CA ALA A 70 -1.15 7.93 -3.38
C ALA A 70 -2.47 7.27 -3.80
N ARG A 71 -3.44 8.04 -4.27
CA ARG A 71 -4.72 7.56 -4.82
C ARG A 71 -4.53 6.69 -6.05
N LEU A 72 -3.69 7.14 -6.98
CA LEU A 72 -3.34 6.38 -8.19
C LEU A 72 -2.76 5.02 -7.83
N LEU A 73 -1.77 4.98 -6.93
CA LEU A 73 -1.12 3.74 -6.50
C LEU A 73 -2.09 2.84 -5.72
N GLY A 74 -2.87 3.42 -4.79
CA GLY A 74 -3.87 2.69 -4.01
C GLY A 74 -4.95 2.06 -4.89
N LEU A 75 -5.45 2.79 -5.90
CA LEU A 75 -6.44 2.25 -6.83
C LEU A 75 -5.83 1.24 -7.79
N ALA A 76 -4.63 1.50 -8.30
CA ALA A 76 -3.96 0.59 -9.23
C ALA A 76 -3.64 -0.76 -8.58
N ILE A 77 -3.11 -0.78 -7.34
CA ILE A 77 -2.87 -2.03 -6.62
C ILE A 77 -4.19 -2.75 -6.29
N ALA A 78 -5.26 -2.01 -5.93
CA ALA A 78 -6.59 -2.61 -5.73
C ALA A 78 -7.10 -3.31 -6.99
N VAL A 79 -6.94 -2.69 -8.17
CA VAL A 79 -7.34 -3.28 -9.46
C VAL A 79 -6.57 -4.56 -9.75
N LEU A 80 -5.24 -4.56 -9.54
CA LEU A 80 -4.40 -5.75 -9.76
C LEU A 80 -4.82 -6.90 -8.83
N LEU A 81 -4.98 -6.62 -7.53
CA LEU A 81 -5.37 -7.60 -6.54
C LEU A 81 -6.77 -8.18 -6.81
N VAL A 82 -7.76 -7.34 -7.13
CA VAL A 82 -9.12 -7.81 -7.46
C VAL A 82 -9.12 -8.65 -8.73
N ARG A 83 -8.32 -8.30 -9.74
CA ARG A 83 -8.15 -9.11 -10.97
C ARG A 83 -7.43 -10.42 -10.70
N GLY A 84 -6.50 -10.44 -9.74
CA GLY A 84 -5.86 -11.66 -9.22
C GLY A 84 -6.76 -12.52 -8.34
N GLY A 85 -8.03 -12.12 -8.13
CA GLY A 85 -8.99 -12.88 -7.33
C GLY A 85 -8.97 -12.56 -5.83
N GLU A 86 -8.22 -11.56 -5.39
CA GLU A 86 -8.14 -11.14 -4.00
C GLU A 86 -9.35 -10.27 -3.58
N ARG A 87 -9.58 -10.18 -2.29
CA ARG A 87 -10.59 -9.29 -1.69
C ARG A 87 -9.93 -8.03 -1.20
N VAL A 88 -10.36 -6.87 -1.67
CA VAL A 88 -9.78 -5.57 -1.30
C VAL A 88 -10.82 -4.71 -0.59
N GLY A 89 -10.42 -4.08 0.52
CA GLY A 89 -11.21 -3.12 1.30
C GLY A 89 -10.39 -1.89 1.66
N LEU A 90 -11.06 -0.86 2.22
CA LEU A 90 -10.42 0.31 2.80
C LEU A 90 -10.59 0.30 4.31
N THR A 91 -9.52 0.64 5.04
CA THR A 91 -9.60 0.91 6.47
C THR A 91 -10.27 2.27 6.71
N GLY A 92 -10.82 2.47 7.91
CA GLY A 92 -11.49 3.74 8.25
C GLY A 92 -12.83 3.98 7.54
N THR A 93 -13.27 3.03 6.71
CA THR A 93 -14.55 3.12 5.98
C THR A 93 -15.43 1.91 6.26
N SER A 94 -16.72 2.01 5.89
CA SER A 94 -17.64 0.87 5.93
C SER A 94 -17.49 -0.08 4.72
N LEU A 95 -16.34 -0.07 4.04
CA LEU A 95 -16.04 -0.88 2.86
C LEU A 95 -15.25 -2.14 3.24
N PRO A 96 -15.92 -3.25 3.60
CA PRO A 96 -15.25 -4.51 3.88
C PRO A 96 -14.58 -5.07 2.61
N PRO A 97 -13.56 -5.94 2.75
CA PRO A 97 -12.87 -6.50 1.61
C PRO A 97 -13.80 -7.38 0.76
N ARG A 98 -13.96 -7.03 -0.50
CA ARG A 98 -14.78 -7.74 -1.50
C ARG A 98 -14.04 -7.85 -2.84
N ARG A 99 -14.56 -8.70 -3.71
CA ARG A 99 -14.11 -8.90 -5.09
C ARG A 99 -14.99 -8.18 -6.10
N GLY A 100 -14.50 -8.08 -7.31
CA GLY A 100 -15.26 -7.69 -8.50
C GLY A 100 -15.24 -6.19 -8.78
N ASN A 101 -15.65 -5.82 -10.01
CA ASN A 101 -15.58 -4.45 -10.52
C ASN A 101 -16.40 -3.45 -9.69
N ALA A 102 -17.54 -3.88 -9.12
CA ALA A 102 -18.34 -3.01 -8.25
C ALA A 102 -17.55 -2.55 -7.01
N GLN A 103 -16.65 -3.39 -6.49
CA GLN A 103 -15.79 -2.99 -5.38
C GLN A 103 -14.74 -1.97 -5.82
N ILE A 104 -14.13 -2.14 -6.99
CA ILE A 104 -13.17 -1.17 -7.54
C ILE A 104 -13.81 0.23 -7.64
N MET A 105 -15.04 0.30 -8.14
CA MET A 105 -15.78 1.57 -8.25
C MET A 105 -16.04 2.22 -6.89
N ARG A 106 -16.41 1.42 -5.87
CA ARG A 106 -16.61 1.94 -4.50
C ARG A 106 -15.31 2.44 -3.89
N LEU A 107 -14.20 1.71 -4.09
CA LEU A 107 -12.87 2.13 -3.63
C LEU A 107 -12.45 3.44 -4.30
N ALA A 108 -12.64 3.57 -5.62
CA ALA A 108 -12.34 4.79 -6.36
C ALA A 108 -13.12 5.99 -5.81
N GLN A 109 -14.42 5.83 -5.55
CA GLN A 109 -15.26 6.89 -4.97
C GLN A 109 -14.81 7.28 -3.56
N ALA A 110 -14.45 6.31 -2.72
CA ALA A 110 -14.01 6.57 -1.34
C ALA A 110 -12.63 7.24 -1.28
N LEU A 111 -11.74 6.95 -2.23
CA LEU A 111 -10.40 7.53 -2.28
C LEU A 111 -10.36 9.01 -2.72
N VAL A 112 -11.42 9.53 -3.30
CA VAL A 112 -11.50 10.95 -3.74
C VAL A 112 -11.84 11.91 -2.59
N VAL A 113 -12.34 11.40 -1.47
CA VAL A 113 -12.72 12.21 -0.32
C VAL A 113 -11.47 12.74 0.38
N ASP A 114 -11.38 14.04 0.59
CA ASP A 114 -10.31 14.68 1.36
C ASP A 114 -10.70 14.81 2.84
N ALA A 115 -9.70 14.74 3.72
CA ALA A 115 -9.85 15.06 5.13
C ALA A 115 -9.41 16.50 5.41
N ASP A 116 -10.05 17.13 6.40
CA ASP A 116 -9.72 18.51 6.80
C ASP A 116 -8.46 18.55 7.70
N ALA A 117 -8.14 17.47 8.39
CA ALA A 117 -6.97 17.37 9.26
C ALA A 117 -5.66 17.46 8.44
N ASP A 118 -4.66 18.16 8.97
CA ASP A 118 -3.34 18.26 8.31
C ASP A 118 -2.72 16.91 8.08
N TYR A 119 -2.76 16.02 9.07
CA TYR A 119 -2.26 14.65 9.01
C TYR A 119 -3.36 13.69 9.45
N ALA A 120 -3.65 12.69 8.65
CA ALA A 120 -4.58 11.64 9.03
C ALA A 120 -3.82 10.49 9.70
N PRO A 121 -4.27 9.99 10.88
CA PRO A 121 -3.66 8.83 11.50
C PRO A 121 -3.99 7.56 10.71
N PRO A 122 -3.06 6.59 10.63
CA PRO A 122 -3.35 5.31 10.01
C PRO A 122 -4.47 4.58 10.75
N GLU A 123 -5.49 4.17 10.02
CA GLU A 123 -6.63 3.48 10.62
C GLU A 123 -6.40 1.96 10.64
N HIS A 124 -6.38 1.36 11.82
CA HIS A 124 -6.13 -0.06 12.03
C HIS A 124 -7.39 -0.88 12.37
N ARG A 125 -8.52 -0.20 12.57
CA ARG A 125 -9.81 -0.85 12.88
C ARG A 125 -10.32 -1.61 11.65
N ALA A 126 -11.14 -2.61 11.89
CA ALA A 126 -11.75 -3.45 10.87
C ALA A 126 -10.78 -4.30 10.02
N MET A 127 -9.49 -4.39 10.38
CA MET A 127 -8.59 -5.36 9.74
C MET A 127 -8.92 -6.78 10.19
N LEU A 128 -9.05 -7.68 9.22
CA LEU A 128 -9.26 -9.09 9.51
C LEU A 128 -7.94 -9.73 10.00
N PRO A 129 -7.99 -10.70 10.92
CA PRO A 129 -6.81 -11.46 11.32
C PRO A 129 -6.13 -12.09 10.09
N HIS A 130 -4.80 -12.06 10.06
CA HIS A 130 -3.95 -12.60 8.99
C HIS A 130 -4.21 -11.98 7.60
N ALA A 131 -4.90 -10.84 7.52
CA ALA A 131 -5.02 -10.09 6.28
C ALA A 131 -3.67 -9.49 5.85
N ARG A 132 -3.60 -9.03 4.60
CA ARG A 132 -2.53 -8.15 4.13
C ARG A 132 -2.99 -6.69 4.23
N ALA A 133 -2.05 -5.76 4.35
CA ALA A 133 -2.39 -4.34 4.35
C ALA A 133 -1.36 -3.51 3.57
N VAL A 134 -1.82 -2.37 3.01
CA VAL A 134 -0.96 -1.36 2.39
C VAL A 134 -1.33 -0.01 2.96
N PHE A 135 -0.38 0.65 3.56
CA PHE A 135 -0.51 2.02 4.06
C PHE A 135 0.30 2.96 3.17
N ILE A 136 -0.36 3.94 2.60
CA ILE A 136 0.25 4.93 1.68
C ILE A 136 0.05 6.33 2.26
N SER A 137 1.14 7.01 2.62
CA SER A 137 1.15 8.35 3.22
C SER A 137 2.53 8.99 3.05
N ASP A 138 2.66 10.26 3.40
CA ASP A 138 3.97 10.87 3.64
C ASP A 138 4.56 10.50 5.01
N PHE A 139 3.72 10.05 5.94
CA PHE A 139 4.08 9.69 7.33
C PHE A 139 4.83 10.81 8.06
N LEU A 140 4.53 12.07 7.77
CA LEU A 140 5.14 13.23 8.43
C LEU A 140 4.36 13.67 9.69
N GLY A 141 3.19 13.07 9.95
CA GLY A 141 2.38 13.27 11.15
C GLY A 141 2.95 12.64 12.42
N ASP A 142 2.10 12.38 13.41
CA ASP A 142 2.54 11.79 14.68
C ASP A 142 2.95 10.32 14.53
N MET A 143 4.21 10.02 14.90
CA MET A 143 4.73 8.64 14.90
C MET A 143 4.06 7.72 15.92
N ALA A 144 3.51 8.27 16.99
CA ALA A 144 2.81 7.47 17.99
C ALA A 144 1.58 6.78 17.40
N GLU A 145 0.84 7.48 16.53
CA GLU A 145 -0.32 6.95 15.83
C GLU A 145 0.08 5.86 14.80
N VAL A 146 1.16 6.09 14.05
CA VAL A 146 1.71 5.10 13.12
C VAL A 146 2.13 3.84 13.86
N ARG A 147 2.87 4.01 14.95
CA ARG A 147 3.33 2.90 15.82
C ARG A 147 2.15 2.12 16.38
N LEU A 148 1.13 2.82 16.89
CA LEU A 148 -0.08 2.19 17.41
C LEU A 148 -0.77 1.34 16.33
N ALA A 149 -0.97 1.92 15.14
CA ALA A 149 -1.65 1.24 14.03
C ALA A 149 -0.91 -0.03 13.59
N LEU A 150 0.40 0.05 13.36
CA LEU A 150 1.20 -1.10 12.92
C LEU A 150 1.28 -2.18 14.00
N THR A 151 1.48 -1.81 15.27
CA THR A 151 1.53 -2.78 16.38
C THR A 151 0.20 -3.50 16.51
N LYS A 152 -0.93 -2.78 16.48
CA LYS A 152 -2.27 -3.39 16.55
C LYS A 152 -2.60 -4.28 15.36
N ALA A 153 -2.10 -3.93 14.19
CA ALA A 153 -2.23 -4.79 13.01
C ALA A 153 -1.36 -6.06 13.16
N ALA A 154 -0.11 -5.92 13.60
CA ALA A 154 0.80 -7.03 13.82
C ALA A 154 0.30 -8.01 14.90
N ASP A 155 -0.29 -7.51 16.00
CA ASP A 155 -0.93 -8.31 17.06
C ASP A 155 -2.04 -9.24 16.49
N ARG A 156 -2.64 -8.87 15.37
CA ARG A 156 -3.65 -9.68 14.65
C ARG A 156 -3.05 -10.56 13.55
N GLY A 157 -1.73 -10.62 13.45
CA GLY A 157 -1.05 -11.35 12.39
C GLY A 157 -1.17 -10.69 11.00
N VAL A 158 -1.57 -9.42 10.95
CA VAL A 158 -1.62 -8.66 9.70
C VAL A 158 -0.18 -8.29 9.30
N ARG A 159 0.18 -8.59 8.06
CA ARG A 159 1.45 -8.18 7.44
C ARG A 159 1.17 -7.26 6.27
N GLY A 160 2.13 -6.44 5.92
CA GLY A 160 1.87 -5.50 4.81
C GLY A 160 3.04 -4.61 4.49
N VAL A 161 2.68 -3.48 3.92
CA VAL A 161 3.60 -2.49 3.38
C VAL A 161 3.25 -1.12 3.93
N VAL A 162 4.26 -0.42 4.42
CA VAL A 162 4.26 1.03 4.65
C VAL A 162 4.94 1.65 3.44
N TYR A 163 4.21 2.45 2.69
CA TYR A 163 4.71 3.07 1.45
C TYR A 163 4.69 4.58 1.58
N GLN A 164 5.88 5.16 1.79
CA GLN A 164 6.04 6.60 1.95
C GLN A 164 6.04 7.27 0.58
N VAL A 165 5.23 8.32 0.42
CA VAL A 165 5.17 9.14 -0.79
C VAL A 165 5.59 10.56 -0.45
N LEU A 166 6.68 11.03 -1.05
CA LEU A 166 7.22 12.36 -0.85
C LEU A 166 7.26 13.14 -2.17
N ASP A 167 7.26 14.46 -2.05
CA ASP A 167 7.60 15.35 -3.15
C ASP A 167 9.13 15.49 -3.21
N PRO A 168 9.76 15.57 -4.41
CA PRO A 168 11.21 15.75 -4.53
C PRO A 168 11.74 16.95 -3.76
N ALA A 169 10.98 18.05 -3.64
CA ALA A 169 11.42 19.22 -2.90
C ALA A 169 11.46 19.00 -1.37
N GLU A 170 10.72 18.02 -0.84
CA GLU A 170 10.80 17.66 0.57
C GLU A 170 12.15 17.01 0.92
N GLU A 171 12.77 16.28 -0.01
CA GLU A 171 14.12 15.72 0.20
C GLU A 171 15.25 16.66 -0.21
N GLN A 172 15.08 17.37 -1.31
CA GLN A 172 16.12 18.26 -1.83
C GLN A 172 16.22 19.57 -1.05
N PHE A 173 15.11 19.99 -0.42
CA PHE A 173 14.98 21.25 0.29
C PHE A 173 15.55 22.44 -0.51
N PRO A 174 15.01 22.76 -1.69
CA PRO A 174 15.57 23.76 -2.60
C PRO A 174 15.37 25.19 -2.13
N PHE A 175 14.76 25.39 -0.98
CA PHE A 175 14.35 26.70 -0.46
C PHE A 175 15.55 27.51 0.02
N ARG A 176 15.63 28.79 -0.40
CA ARG A 176 16.70 29.73 -0.06
C ARG A 176 16.10 31.09 0.28
N GLY A 177 16.82 31.88 1.10
CA GLY A 177 16.39 33.21 1.47
C GLY A 177 15.14 33.24 2.36
N ARG A 178 14.39 34.35 2.29
CA ARG A 178 13.17 34.53 3.07
C ARG A 178 12.08 33.61 2.53
N THR A 179 11.59 32.72 3.38
CA THR A 179 10.59 31.72 3.00
C THR A 179 9.56 31.60 4.11
N ILE A 180 8.30 31.46 3.73
CA ILE A 180 7.20 31.13 4.64
C ILE A 180 6.84 29.68 4.40
N PHE A 181 6.97 28.85 5.42
CA PHE A 181 6.48 27.49 5.45
C PHE A 181 5.12 27.47 6.12
N GLU A 182 4.14 26.97 5.44
CA GLU A 182 2.77 26.88 5.92
C GLU A 182 2.27 25.45 5.72
N SER A 183 1.59 24.88 6.74
CA SER A 183 0.91 23.60 6.53
C SER A 183 -0.25 23.80 5.56
N VAL A 184 -0.53 22.78 4.74
CA VAL A 184 -1.59 22.88 3.71
C VAL A 184 -2.97 23.10 4.34
N GLY A 185 -3.20 22.59 5.56
CA GLY A 185 -4.40 22.86 6.34
C GLY A 185 -4.38 24.21 7.07
N GLY A 186 -3.28 24.97 7.01
CA GLY A 186 -3.17 26.31 7.61
C GLY A 186 -2.97 26.33 9.12
N SER A 187 -2.82 25.17 9.77
CA SER A 187 -2.67 25.07 11.24
C SER A 187 -1.30 25.55 11.73
N LEU A 188 -0.26 25.45 10.90
CA LEU A 188 1.11 25.81 11.21
C LEU A 188 1.65 26.80 10.18
N ARG A 189 2.28 27.87 10.68
CA ARG A 189 2.97 28.85 9.85
C ARG A 189 4.30 29.22 10.47
N HIS A 190 5.37 29.08 9.71
CA HIS A 190 6.72 29.43 10.11
C HIS A 190 7.39 30.30 9.05
N GLU A 191 7.78 31.52 9.42
CA GLU A 191 8.54 32.41 8.56
C GLU A 191 10.01 32.41 8.96
N THR A 192 10.88 32.24 7.98
CA THR A 192 12.33 32.35 8.18
C THR A 192 12.93 33.34 7.19
N LEU A 193 13.95 34.08 7.63
CA LEU A 193 14.71 35.00 6.76
C LEU A 193 15.76 34.25 5.92
N LYS A 194 16.16 33.05 6.37
CA LYS A 194 17.15 32.20 5.70
C LYS A 194 16.72 30.75 5.77
N ALA A 195 15.98 30.28 4.76
CA ALA A 195 15.56 28.91 4.67
C ALA A 195 16.72 27.91 4.67
N SER A 196 17.88 28.31 4.09
CA SER A 196 19.10 27.48 4.10
C SER A 196 19.56 27.07 5.50
N ASP A 197 19.33 27.90 6.52
CA ASP A 197 19.76 27.58 7.90
C ASP A 197 18.91 26.48 8.55
N LEU A 198 17.73 26.21 8.00
CA LEU A 198 16.83 25.13 8.44
C LEU A 198 17.10 23.81 7.72
N ARG A 199 17.78 23.84 6.58
CA ARG A 199 17.95 22.70 5.66
C ARG A 199 18.51 21.48 6.37
N ASP A 200 19.67 21.62 6.98
CA ASP A 200 20.39 20.48 7.57
C ASP A 200 19.59 19.86 8.72
N ARG A 201 18.95 20.70 9.53
CA ARG A 201 18.08 20.25 10.63
C ARG A 201 16.81 19.55 10.12
N TYR A 202 16.23 20.06 9.05
CA TYR A 202 15.07 19.45 8.41
C TYR A 202 15.42 18.08 7.82
N LEU A 203 16.51 18.01 7.05
CA LEU A 203 16.97 16.75 6.43
C LEU A 203 17.36 15.70 7.49
N ALA A 204 18.00 16.11 8.57
CA ALA A 204 18.30 15.21 9.69
C ALA A 204 17.00 14.62 10.29
N ARG A 205 15.98 15.45 10.54
CA ARG A 205 14.69 14.98 11.04
C ARG A 205 13.94 14.07 10.05
N LEU A 206 14.04 14.36 8.76
CA LEU A 206 13.43 13.50 7.74
C LEU A 206 14.13 12.12 7.70
N ALA A 207 15.47 12.10 7.82
CA ALA A 207 16.23 10.85 7.93
C ALA A 207 15.87 10.06 9.19
N GLU A 208 15.85 10.70 10.36
CA GLU A 208 15.40 10.08 11.62
C GLU A 208 14.00 9.48 11.50
N ARG A 209 13.07 10.21 10.87
CA ARG A 209 11.70 9.72 10.62
C ARG A 209 11.68 8.46 9.76
N ARG A 210 12.51 8.42 8.71
CA ARG A 210 12.62 7.25 7.83
C ARG A 210 13.20 6.05 8.57
N ASP A 211 14.26 6.27 9.35
CA ASP A 211 14.86 5.21 10.18
C ASP A 211 13.86 4.63 11.19
N GLU A 212 13.05 5.48 11.83
CA GLU A 212 11.98 5.03 12.74
C GLU A 212 10.92 4.18 12.02
N LEU A 213 10.49 4.59 10.82
CA LEU A 213 9.53 3.82 10.01
C LEU A 213 10.10 2.46 9.61
N GLU A 214 11.35 2.43 9.15
CA GLU A 214 12.03 1.18 8.78
C GLU A 214 12.20 0.24 9.98
N GLN A 215 12.61 0.75 11.14
CA GLN A 215 12.75 -0.02 12.36
C GLN A 215 11.40 -0.58 12.81
N LEU A 216 10.34 0.22 12.77
CA LEU A 216 8.99 -0.20 13.11
C LEU A 216 8.48 -1.29 12.15
N CYS A 217 8.72 -1.14 10.85
CA CYS A 217 8.36 -2.14 9.87
C CYS A 217 9.10 -3.46 10.11
N ARG A 218 10.41 -3.43 10.36
CA ARG A 218 11.19 -4.62 10.71
C ARG A 218 10.67 -5.31 11.98
N ALA A 219 10.36 -4.54 13.02
CA ALA A 219 9.85 -5.07 14.29
C ALA A 219 8.45 -5.72 14.16
N THR A 220 7.61 -5.22 13.25
CA THR A 220 6.23 -5.70 13.04
C THR A 220 6.09 -6.70 11.89
N GLY A 221 7.18 -7.00 11.17
CA GLY A 221 7.17 -7.88 10.01
C GLY A 221 6.51 -7.27 8.77
N TRP A 222 6.47 -5.92 8.71
CA TRP A 222 6.03 -5.17 7.56
C TRP A 222 7.21 -4.78 6.67
N GLN A 223 6.96 -4.47 5.41
CA GLN A 223 7.94 -3.92 4.49
C GLN A 223 7.81 -2.39 4.41
N PHE A 224 8.93 -1.71 4.23
CA PHE A 224 8.96 -0.27 4.01
C PHE A 224 9.40 0.02 2.57
N GLY A 225 8.73 0.96 1.92
CA GLY A 225 9.11 1.49 0.62
C GLY A 225 8.96 2.99 0.55
N LEU A 226 9.79 3.62 -0.26
CA LEU A 226 9.80 5.06 -0.52
C LEU A 226 9.54 5.33 -2.00
N HIS A 227 8.78 6.36 -2.28
CA HIS A 227 8.46 6.82 -3.63
C HIS A 227 8.39 8.35 -3.70
N HIS A 228 8.90 8.92 -4.78
CA HIS A 228 8.77 10.34 -5.06
C HIS A 228 7.73 10.59 -6.15
N THR A 229 7.00 11.70 -6.05
CA THR A 229 5.99 12.07 -7.05
C THR A 229 6.58 12.25 -8.46
N GLY A 230 7.89 12.53 -8.55
CA GLY A 230 8.64 12.63 -9.82
C GLY A 230 8.98 11.27 -10.45
N ASP A 231 8.90 10.17 -9.70
CA ASP A 231 9.28 8.84 -10.18
C ASP A 231 8.13 8.13 -10.91
N SER A 232 8.49 7.02 -11.60
CA SER A 232 7.51 6.20 -12.32
C SER A 232 6.51 5.52 -11.39
N ALA A 233 5.23 5.83 -11.54
CA ALA A 233 4.16 5.14 -10.82
C ALA A 233 4.10 3.63 -11.15
N GLN A 234 4.51 3.24 -12.35
CA GLN A 234 4.56 1.84 -12.77
C GLN A 234 5.60 1.05 -11.96
N SER A 235 6.79 1.61 -11.76
CA SER A 235 7.84 0.98 -10.92
C SER A 235 7.38 0.84 -9.47
N ALA A 236 6.73 1.88 -8.94
CA ALA A 236 6.13 1.87 -7.61
C ALA A 236 5.07 0.77 -7.46
N LEU A 237 4.18 0.64 -8.45
CA LEU A 237 3.13 -0.39 -8.46
C LEU A 237 3.71 -1.81 -8.51
N LEU A 238 4.74 -2.04 -9.33
CA LEU A 238 5.42 -3.34 -9.40
C LEU A 238 6.09 -3.70 -8.07
N TRP A 239 6.72 -2.73 -7.43
CA TRP A 239 7.32 -2.92 -6.12
C TRP A 239 6.26 -3.27 -5.07
N LEU A 240 5.15 -2.51 -4.99
CA LEU A 240 4.04 -2.78 -4.08
C LEU A 240 3.46 -4.18 -4.27
N TYR A 241 3.27 -4.60 -5.52
CA TYR A 241 2.74 -5.91 -5.83
C TYR A 241 3.66 -7.04 -5.33
N ARG A 242 4.97 -6.94 -5.60
CA ARG A 242 5.97 -7.91 -5.13
C ARG A 242 6.06 -7.95 -3.60
N ALA A 243 6.03 -6.79 -2.96
CA ALA A 243 6.10 -6.69 -1.50
C ALA A 243 4.89 -7.35 -0.81
N LEU A 244 3.69 -7.28 -1.41
CA LEU A 244 2.50 -7.97 -0.91
C LEU A 244 2.56 -9.49 -1.12
N ASP A 245 3.21 -9.96 -2.17
CA ASP A 245 3.31 -11.39 -2.49
C ASP A 245 4.31 -12.13 -1.59
N GLY A 246 5.02 -11.40 -0.72
CA GLY A 246 6.01 -11.96 0.21
C GLY A 246 7.39 -12.20 -0.41
N GLY A 247 7.61 -11.69 -1.63
CA GLY A 247 8.94 -11.62 -2.22
C GLY A 247 9.79 -10.60 -1.45
N THR A 248 10.96 -11.00 -1.00
CA THR A 248 12.01 -10.04 -0.58
C THR A 248 12.36 -9.19 -1.78
N ALA A 249 12.07 -7.88 -1.66
CA ALA A 249 12.47 -6.88 -2.65
C ALA A 249 13.99 -6.70 -2.65
#